data_85d061b62d6ec9ab8ef054a84192d14a
#
_entry.id   85d061b62d6ec9ab8ef054a84192d14a
#
_cell.length_a   1.000
_cell.length_b   1.000
_cell.length_c   1.000
_cell.angle_alpha   90.00
_cell.angle_beta   90.00
_cell.angle_gamma   90.00
#
_symmetry.space_group_name_H-M   'P 1'
#
loop_
_entity.id
_entity.type
_entity.pdbx_description
1 polymer ?
#
loop_
_entity_poly.entity_id
_entity_poly.type
_entity_poly.pdbx_seq_one_letter_code
_entity_poly.pdbx_strand_id
1 'polypeptide(L)'
;MLPPGPTGKVRADGARQKFLRGATAMQELIEPMITGQPYPIKGLVLYGTNLFHTVPNLPRTKAALQKLDFILSIDVLPQDHIPWSDVVLPEATYLERYDDLWACGHKTPYIALREPAIEPLYQTKPGWWMARELGRRLGLEAFFPWQTAEGYLNQRLSSIGLDLDQLRKQGGVVIQKGKPYLADFEATGASPFNTPSKKVELYSKALAGAGFKPLPEYEPSAEPPAGFFRLLYGRSPVHTFARTQNTPVLHELQPENAVWVNEAAAYRLGLKGGERVWLENQDGARSGPIAVKATPRIRPDCVYMVHGFGHDAPGLSRAHGKGASDAKLQTRYALDPISGGAGLRVNFVKLIRET
;
A
#
# COMPACT_ATOMS: atom_id res chain seq x y z
N MET A 1 -24.92 -2.74 -1.88
CA MET A 1 -24.44 -4.05 -2.39
C MET A 1 -23.56 -3.77 -3.61
N LEU A 2 -22.36 -4.28 -3.67
CA LEU A 2 -21.51 -4.09 -4.86
C LEU A 2 -22.17 -4.81 -6.05
N PRO A 3 -22.06 -4.25 -7.28
CA PRO A 3 -22.54 -4.96 -8.47
C PRO A 3 -21.87 -6.34 -8.55
N PRO A 4 -22.59 -7.37 -8.95
CA PRO A 4 -21.98 -8.67 -9.17
C PRO A 4 -20.84 -8.49 -10.18
N GLY A 5 -19.65 -8.93 -9.81
CA GLY A 5 -18.55 -8.98 -10.77
C GLY A 5 -18.96 -9.84 -11.97
N PRO A 6 -18.29 -9.67 -13.13
CA PRO A 6 -18.65 -10.43 -14.33
C PRO A 6 -18.69 -11.92 -14.00
N THR A 7 -19.88 -12.47 -14.11
CA THR A 7 -20.15 -13.89 -13.80
C THR A 7 -19.35 -14.76 -14.78
N GLY A 8 -18.59 -15.70 -14.23
CA GLY A 8 -17.85 -16.70 -15.02
C GLY A 8 -16.46 -16.32 -15.51
N LYS A 9 -15.99 -15.07 -15.33
CA LYS A 9 -14.61 -14.69 -15.68
C LYS A 9 -13.68 -14.82 -14.48
N VAL A 10 -12.53 -15.44 -14.69
CA VAL A 10 -11.43 -15.45 -13.73
C VAL A 10 -10.89 -14.03 -13.59
N ARG A 11 -10.59 -13.60 -12.36
CA ARG A 11 -9.93 -12.30 -12.15
C ARG A 11 -8.52 -12.33 -12.73
N ALA A 12 -8.16 -11.30 -13.48
CA ALA A 12 -6.84 -11.19 -14.11
C ALA A 12 -5.68 -11.16 -13.09
N ASP A 13 -5.93 -10.65 -11.88
CA ASP A 13 -4.96 -10.65 -10.78
C ASP A 13 -4.82 -12.01 -10.05
N GLY A 14 -5.52 -13.05 -10.49
CA GLY A 14 -5.47 -14.37 -9.88
C GLY A 14 -5.92 -14.47 -8.41
N ALA A 15 -6.43 -13.37 -7.82
CA ALA A 15 -6.71 -13.31 -6.38
C ALA A 15 -7.67 -14.39 -5.89
N ARG A 16 -8.73 -14.70 -6.65
CA ARG A 16 -9.69 -15.76 -6.29
C ARG A 16 -9.17 -17.18 -6.48
N GLN A 17 -8.00 -17.35 -7.10
CA GLN A 17 -7.33 -18.62 -7.32
C GLN A 17 -6.39 -18.99 -6.19
N LYS A 18 -6.07 -18.04 -5.28
CA LYS A 18 -5.27 -18.31 -4.10
C LYS A 18 -6.10 -19.07 -3.05
N PHE A 19 -5.44 -19.80 -2.20
CA PHE A 19 -6.07 -20.52 -1.09
C PHE A 19 -6.89 -19.55 -0.21
N LEU A 20 -6.33 -18.39 0.13
CA LEU A 20 -7.04 -17.29 0.79
C LEU A 20 -7.72 -16.41 -0.27
N ARG A 21 -8.97 -16.71 -0.58
CA ARG A 21 -9.76 -16.07 -1.66
C ARG A 21 -9.97 -14.55 -1.53
N GLY A 22 -9.69 -13.96 -0.38
CA GLY A 22 -9.77 -12.51 -0.16
C GLY A 22 -8.50 -11.75 -0.49
N ALA A 23 -7.42 -12.44 -0.83
CA ALA A 23 -6.15 -11.82 -1.15
C ALA A 23 -6.22 -11.04 -2.47
N THR A 24 -5.51 -9.93 -2.54
CA THR A 24 -5.28 -9.17 -3.77
C THR A 24 -3.80 -9.30 -4.14
N ALA A 25 -3.53 -9.61 -5.40
CA ALA A 25 -2.18 -9.73 -5.93
C ALA A 25 -1.98 -8.69 -7.02
N MET A 26 -1.85 -7.41 -6.63
CA MET A 26 -1.69 -6.27 -7.55
C MET A 26 -0.53 -6.50 -8.52
N GLN A 27 0.53 -7.17 -8.06
CA GLN A 27 1.71 -7.51 -8.87
C GLN A 27 1.36 -8.47 -10.02
N GLU A 28 0.35 -9.32 -9.86
CA GLU A 28 -0.09 -10.25 -10.89
C GLU A 28 -0.92 -9.58 -12.00
N LEU A 29 -1.33 -8.31 -11.85
CA LEU A 29 -1.99 -7.54 -12.92
C LEU A 29 -1.02 -7.11 -14.03
N ILE A 30 0.27 -7.03 -13.75
CA ILE A 30 1.26 -6.54 -14.70
C ILE A 30 1.33 -7.43 -15.93
N GLU A 31 1.37 -8.76 -15.76
CA GLU A 31 1.41 -9.71 -16.88
C GLU A 31 0.15 -9.67 -17.74
N PRO A 32 -1.06 -9.73 -17.17
CA PRO A 32 -2.30 -9.55 -17.92
C PRO A 32 -2.38 -8.24 -18.72
N MET A 33 -1.87 -7.13 -18.18
CA MET A 33 -1.81 -5.86 -18.92
C MET A 33 -0.89 -5.97 -20.15
N ILE A 34 0.23 -6.69 -20.05
CA ILE A 34 1.21 -6.84 -21.13
C ILE A 34 0.71 -7.87 -22.15
N THR A 35 0.22 -9.01 -21.71
CA THR A 35 -0.09 -10.17 -22.55
C THR A 35 -1.53 -10.20 -23.07
N GLY A 36 -2.43 -9.49 -22.42
CA GLY A 36 -3.87 -9.55 -22.67
C GLY A 36 -4.54 -10.85 -22.19
N GLN A 37 -3.86 -11.64 -21.36
CA GLN A 37 -4.38 -12.91 -20.83
C GLN A 37 -4.71 -12.79 -19.34
N PRO A 38 -5.81 -13.37 -18.85
CA PRO A 38 -6.84 -14.21 -19.54
C PRO A 38 -7.82 -13.40 -20.40
N TYR A 39 -7.75 -12.09 -20.34
CA TYR A 39 -8.47 -11.14 -21.19
C TYR A 39 -7.72 -9.79 -21.20
N PRO A 40 -7.84 -8.98 -22.28
CA PRO A 40 -7.16 -7.69 -22.37
C PRO A 40 -7.68 -6.73 -21.30
N ILE A 41 -6.74 -6.12 -20.55
CA ILE A 41 -6.99 -4.99 -19.68
C ILE A 41 -6.72 -3.73 -20.48
N LYS A 42 -7.72 -2.91 -20.72
CA LYS A 42 -7.64 -1.73 -21.57
C LYS A 42 -7.64 -0.41 -20.82
N GLY A 43 -8.26 -0.38 -19.65
CA GLY A 43 -8.34 0.81 -18.81
C GLY A 43 -7.89 0.54 -17.40
N LEU A 44 -7.30 1.56 -16.76
CA LEU A 44 -6.85 1.53 -15.37
C LEU A 44 -7.31 2.79 -14.65
N VAL A 45 -7.88 2.62 -13.47
CA VAL A 45 -8.17 3.71 -12.53
C VAL A 45 -7.22 3.60 -11.36
N LEU A 46 -6.40 4.62 -11.15
CA LEU A 46 -5.47 4.75 -10.03
C LEU A 46 -6.04 5.76 -9.03
N TYR A 47 -6.34 5.30 -7.82
CA TYR A 47 -6.94 6.14 -6.80
C TYR A 47 -6.12 6.10 -5.51
N GLY A 48 -5.58 7.27 -5.11
CA GLY A 48 -4.86 7.46 -3.86
C GLY A 48 -3.62 6.58 -3.70
N THR A 49 -2.91 6.28 -4.79
CA THR A 49 -1.74 5.40 -4.79
C THR A 49 -0.59 5.99 -5.59
N ASN A 50 0.64 5.72 -5.18
CA ASN A 50 1.82 5.94 -6.01
C ASN A 50 2.27 4.59 -6.58
N LEU A 51 1.82 4.28 -7.81
CA LEU A 51 2.05 3.00 -8.44
C LEU A 51 3.55 2.66 -8.54
N PHE A 52 4.39 3.66 -8.84
CA PHE A 52 5.83 3.47 -9.05
C PHE A 52 6.63 3.24 -7.75
N HIS A 53 6.01 3.51 -6.59
CA HIS A 53 6.57 3.16 -5.29
C HIS A 53 5.91 1.93 -4.65
N THR A 54 4.80 1.45 -5.21
CA THR A 54 4.01 0.35 -4.62
C THR A 54 4.23 -0.98 -5.32
N VAL A 55 4.38 -0.96 -6.65
CA VAL A 55 4.51 -2.19 -7.47
C VAL A 55 5.97 -2.43 -7.80
N PRO A 56 6.52 -3.61 -7.52
CA PRO A 56 7.90 -3.96 -7.85
C PRO A 56 8.09 -4.08 -9.37
N ASN A 57 9.35 -4.05 -9.79
CA ASN A 57 9.77 -4.10 -11.19
C ASN A 57 9.23 -2.92 -12.01
N LEU A 58 9.68 -1.72 -11.66
CA LEU A 58 9.26 -0.47 -12.30
C LEU A 58 9.36 -0.49 -13.84
N PRO A 59 10.41 -1.01 -14.50
CA PRO A 59 10.46 -1.10 -15.95
C PRO A 59 9.29 -1.90 -16.53
N ARG A 60 8.94 -3.04 -15.89
CA ARG A 60 7.84 -3.89 -16.34
C ARG A 60 6.48 -3.24 -16.09
N THR A 61 6.34 -2.55 -14.96
CA THR A 61 5.14 -1.73 -14.66
C THR A 61 4.93 -0.64 -15.71
N LYS A 62 5.99 0.08 -16.09
CA LYS A 62 5.94 1.08 -17.16
C LYS A 62 5.55 0.46 -18.50
N ALA A 63 6.13 -0.69 -18.86
CA ALA A 63 5.76 -1.42 -20.09
C ALA A 63 4.29 -1.86 -20.08
N ALA A 64 3.75 -2.24 -18.91
CA ALA A 64 2.33 -2.57 -18.77
C ALA A 64 1.42 -1.35 -19.01
N LEU A 65 1.75 -0.20 -18.42
CA LEU A 65 0.98 1.03 -18.62
C LEU A 65 0.91 1.45 -20.10
N GLN A 66 1.99 1.24 -20.86
CA GLN A 66 2.04 1.54 -22.32
C GLN A 66 1.10 0.69 -23.17
N LYS A 67 0.56 -0.41 -22.62
CA LYS A 67 -0.40 -1.30 -23.30
C LYS A 67 -1.85 -0.93 -23.05
N LEU A 68 -2.10 0.00 -22.16
CA LEU A 68 -3.45 0.43 -21.81
C LEU A 68 -3.95 1.50 -22.80
N ASP A 69 -5.24 1.42 -23.12
CA ASP A 69 -5.91 2.41 -23.97
C ASP A 69 -6.29 3.67 -23.18
N PHE A 70 -6.41 3.57 -21.83
CA PHE A 70 -6.85 4.68 -21.00
C PHE A 70 -6.38 4.52 -19.54
N ILE A 71 -5.85 5.60 -18.95
CA ILE A 71 -5.43 5.68 -17.55
C ILE A 71 -6.06 6.92 -16.91
N LEU A 72 -6.88 6.70 -15.88
CA LEU A 72 -7.43 7.74 -15.02
C LEU A 72 -6.69 7.73 -13.68
N SER A 73 -6.13 8.87 -13.28
CA SER A 73 -5.57 9.04 -11.94
C SER A 73 -6.40 10.01 -11.11
N ILE A 74 -6.66 9.64 -9.86
CA ILE A 74 -7.35 10.45 -8.84
C ILE A 74 -6.45 10.51 -7.63
N ASP A 75 -5.90 11.67 -7.31
CA ASP A 75 -5.01 11.83 -6.16
C ASP A 75 -5.02 13.29 -5.65
N VAL A 76 -4.57 13.48 -4.43
CA VAL A 76 -4.37 14.79 -3.80
C VAL A 76 -3.00 15.40 -4.17
N LEU A 77 -2.08 14.60 -4.70
CA LEU A 77 -0.73 15.00 -5.06
C LEU A 77 -0.37 14.50 -6.47
N PRO A 78 0.50 15.23 -7.21
CA PRO A 78 1.00 14.82 -8.51
C PRO A 78 2.05 13.69 -8.36
N GLN A 79 1.58 12.46 -8.16
CA GLN A 79 2.41 11.27 -7.97
C GLN A 79 3.28 10.94 -9.19
N ASP A 80 4.29 10.06 -9.02
CA ASP A 80 5.28 9.76 -10.07
C ASP A 80 4.70 9.12 -11.33
N HIS A 81 3.53 8.49 -11.26
CA HIS A 81 2.84 7.89 -12.40
C HIS A 81 1.92 8.87 -13.17
N ILE A 82 1.66 10.07 -12.63
CA ILE A 82 0.75 11.06 -13.23
C ILE A 82 1.08 11.38 -14.69
N PRO A 83 2.36 11.51 -15.12
CA PRO A 83 2.69 11.73 -16.52
C PRO A 83 2.28 10.60 -17.49
N TRP A 84 1.83 9.47 -16.96
CA TRP A 84 1.34 8.31 -17.73
C TRP A 84 -0.18 8.27 -17.83
N SER A 85 -0.87 9.24 -17.22
CA SER A 85 -2.32 9.28 -17.15
C SER A 85 -2.90 10.13 -18.30
N ASP A 86 -3.99 9.65 -18.91
CA ASP A 86 -4.74 10.40 -19.91
C ASP A 86 -5.62 11.46 -19.26
N VAL A 87 -6.15 11.17 -18.07
CA VAL A 87 -6.97 12.09 -17.28
C VAL A 87 -6.51 12.07 -15.83
N VAL A 88 -6.42 13.26 -15.24
CA VAL A 88 -6.11 13.44 -13.82
C VAL A 88 -7.23 14.24 -13.16
N LEU A 89 -7.83 13.68 -12.10
CA LEU A 89 -8.84 14.36 -11.30
C LEU A 89 -8.25 14.72 -9.94
N PRO A 90 -8.14 16.02 -9.61
CA PRO A 90 -7.61 16.44 -8.32
C PRO A 90 -8.60 16.16 -7.19
N GLU A 91 -8.19 15.39 -6.20
CA GLU A 91 -9.01 15.05 -5.05
C GLU A 91 -8.88 16.10 -3.93
N ALA A 92 -9.98 16.42 -3.28
CA ALA A 92 -10.00 17.24 -2.07
C ALA A 92 -9.23 16.53 -0.94
N THR A 93 -8.43 17.29 -0.17
CA THR A 93 -7.71 16.74 0.97
C THR A 93 -8.66 16.38 2.12
N TYR A 94 -8.14 15.67 3.13
CA TYR A 94 -8.95 15.25 4.28
C TYR A 94 -9.48 16.43 5.13
N LEU A 95 -8.92 17.62 5.00
CA LEU A 95 -9.42 18.83 5.67
C LEU A 95 -10.58 19.48 4.92
N GLU A 96 -10.77 19.15 3.64
CA GLU A 96 -11.70 19.79 2.70
C GLU A 96 -12.95 18.95 2.42
N ARG A 97 -13.04 17.74 2.99
CA ARG A 97 -14.11 16.82 2.68
C ARG A 97 -14.60 16.02 3.88
N TYR A 98 -15.83 15.52 3.77
CA TYR A 98 -16.23 14.39 4.59
C TYR A 98 -15.46 13.14 4.15
N ASP A 99 -14.94 12.42 5.11
CA ASP A 99 -14.49 11.05 4.87
C ASP A 99 -15.59 10.04 5.23
N ASP A 100 -15.35 8.80 4.89
CA ASP A 100 -16.20 7.70 5.34
C ASP A 100 -16.11 7.54 6.87
N LEU A 101 -17.15 6.96 7.45
CA LEU A 101 -17.18 6.66 8.87
C LEU A 101 -16.01 5.75 9.23
N TRP A 102 -15.28 6.13 10.27
CA TRP A 102 -14.26 5.27 10.84
C TRP A 102 -14.89 4.35 11.87
N ALA A 103 -14.94 3.04 11.55
CA ALA A 103 -15.38 2.01 12.48
C ALA A 103 -14.16 1.26 13.01
N CYS A 104 -14.01 1.22 14.32
CA CYS A 104 -12.87 0.59 14.96
C CYS A 104 -13.31 -0.54 15.89
N GLY A 105 -12.81 -1.76 15.63
CA GLY A 105 -13.11 -2.99 16.34
C GLY A 105 -12.20 -3.27 17.55
N HIS A 106 -11.72 -2.23 18.24
CA HIS A 106 -10.90 -2.37 19.44
C HIS A 106 -11.69 -2.92 20.64
N LYS A 107 -11.02 -3.12 21.79
CA LYS A 107 -11.66 -3.52 23.06
C LYS A 107 -12.84 -2.62 23.42
N THR A 108 -12.75 -1.34 23.12
CA THR A 108 -13.85 -0.37 23.17
C THR A 108 -14.14 0.06 21.74
N PRO A 109 -15.05 -0.62 21.03
CA PRO A 109 -15.38 -0.28 19.65
C PRO A 109 -16.08 1.07 19.55
N TYR A 110 -15.75 1.83 18.50
CA TYR A 110 -16.37 3.13 18.28
C TYR A 110 -16.55 3.41 16.79
N ILE A 111 -17.48 4.33 16.51
CA ILE A 111 -17.66 4.92 15.20
C ILE A 111 -17.31 6.40 15.32
N ALA A 112 -16.47 6.88 14.42
CA ALA A 112 -16.08 8.29 14.38
C ALA A 112 -16.40 8.91 13.02
N LEU A 113 -16.80 10.18 13.06
CA LEU A 113 -17.04 11.05 11.94
C LEU A 113 -15.87 12.00 11.78
N ARG A 114 -15.47 12.25 10.54
CA ARG A 114 -14.57 13.35 10.18
C ARG A 114 -15.28 14.28 9.21
N GLU A 115 -15.46 15.52 9.61
CA GLU A 115 -16.07 16.58 8.83
C GLU A 115 -15.01 17.48 8.19
N PRO A 116 -15.31 18.20 7.11
CA PRO A 116 -14.42 19.20 6.56
C PRO A 116 -14.18 20.33 7.57
N ALA A 117 -12.94 20.81 7.65
CA ALA A 117 -12.55 21.96 8.46
C ALA A 117 -12.44 23.24 7.64
N ILE A 118 -12.27 23.11 6.33
CA ILE A 118 -12.18 24.21 5.37
C ILE A 118 -12.94 23.86 4.09
N GLU A 119 -13.31 24.88 3.31
CA GLU A 119 -13.87 24.66 1.98
C GLU A 119 -12.82 24.09 1.02
N PRO A 120 -13.24 23.26 0.03
CA PRO A 120 -12.34 22.74 -0.99
C PRO A 120 -11.62 23.86 -1.74
N LEU A 121 -10.29 23.76 -1.82
CA LEU A 121 -9.47 24.69 -2.58
C LEU A 121 -9.50 24.32 -4.07
N TYR A 122 -9.51 25.34 -4.93
CA TYR A 122 -9.50 25.21 -6.39
C TYR A 122 -10.68 24.37 -6.92
N GLN A 123 -10.42 23.51 -7.91
CA GLN A 123 -11.42 22.65 -8.54
C GLN A 123 -11.42 21.21 -7.98
N THR A 124 -10.89 21.01 -6.77
CA THR A 124 -10.86 19.70 -6.16
C THR A 124 -12.26 19.20 -5.83
N LYS A 125 -12.45 17.88 -5.89
CA LYS A 125 -13.71 17.21 -5.52
C LYS A 125 -13.41 16.01 -4.63
N PRO A 126 -14.31 15.67 -3.69
CA PRO A 126 -14.13 14.48 -2.88
C PRO A 126 -14.34 13.21 -3.69
N GLY A 127 -13.64 12.14 -3.33
CA GLY A 127 -13.67 10.87 -4.05
C GLY A 127 -15.08 10.27 -4.17
N TRP A 128 -15.95 10.39 -3.16
CA TRP A 128 -17.33 9.93 -3.22
C TRP A 128 -18.12 10.61 -4.35
N TRP A 129 -17.91 11.92 -4.56
CA TRP A 129 -18.56 12.67 -5.62
C TRP A 129 -18.06 12.22 -7.00
N MET A 130 -16.74 12.02 -7.15
CA MET A 130 -16.15 11.50 -8.39
C MET A 130 -16.67 10.11 -8.72
N ALA A 131 -16.72 9.22 -7.74
CA ALA A 131 -17.25 7.85 -7.91
C ALA A 131 -18.71 7.88 -8.35
N ARG A 132 -19.54 8.71 -7.75
CA ARG A 132 -20.96 8.89 -8.12
C ARG A 132 -21.10 9.43 -9.55
N GLU A 133 -20.33 10.45 -9.91
CA GLU A 133 -20.39 11.06 -11.25
C GLU A 133 -19.90 10.11 -12.34
N LEU A 134 -18.87 9.31 -12.07
CA LEU A 134 -18.45 8.23 -12.96
C LEU A 134 -19.52 7.14 -13.06
N GLY A 135 -20.06 6.71 -11.93
CA GLY A 135 -21.13 5.70 -11.89
C GLY A 135 -22.37 6.13 -12.68
N ARG A 136 -22.81 7.38 -12.53
CA ARG A 136 -23.94 7.94 -13.30
C ARG A 136 -23.69 7.90 -14.81
N ARG A 137 -22.49 8.26 -15.27
CA ARG A 137 -22.12 8.23 -16.70
C ARG A 137 -21.98 6.81 -17.27
N LEU A 138 -21.78 5.84 -16.38
CA LEU A 138 -21.67 4.43 -16.75
C LEU A 138 -23.01 3.67 -16.61
N GLY A 139 -24.12 4.36 -16.31
CA GLY A 139 -25.44 3.73 -16.11
C GLY A 139 -25.52 2.93 -14.79
N LEU A 140 -24.75 3.32 -13.79
CA LEU A 140 -24.68 2.67 -12.48
C LEU A 140 -25.26 3.53 -11.35
N GLU A 141 -26.10 4.51 -11.68
CA GLU A 141 -26.67 5.47 -10.72
C GLU A 141 -27.45 4.79 -9.58
N ALA A 142 -28.05 3.63 -9.82
CA ALA A 142 -28.76 2.86 -8.82
C ALA A 142 -27.88 2.46 -7.62
N PHE A 143 -26.55 2.39 -7.81
CA PHE A 143 -25.61 2.09 -6.74
C PHE A 143 -25.18 3.34 -5.92
N PHE A 144 -25.57 4.53 -6.38
CA PHE A 144 -25.21 5.83 -5.80
C PHE A 144 -26.46 6.68 -5.54
N PRO A 145 -27.42 6.20 -4.71
CA PRO A 145 -28.73 6.86 -4.53
C PRO A 145 -28.64 8.20 -3.78
N TRP A 146 -27.55 8.45 -3.07
CA TRP A 146 -27.33 9.67 -2.30
C TRP A 146 -26.87 10.83 -3.17
N GLN A 147 -27.30 12.05 -2.81
CA GLN A 147 -26.94 13.28 -3.51
C GLN A 147 -25.83 14.06 -2.79
N THR A 148 -25.65 13.83 -1.50
CA THR A 148 -24.70 14.52 -0.63
C THR A 148 -23.86 13.51 0.16
N ALA A 149 -22.72 13.96 0.70
CA ALA A 149 -21.91 13.14 1.61
C ALA A 149 -22.72 12.75 2.85
N GLU A 150 -23.48 13.70 3.39
CA GLU A 150 -24.33 13.44 4.57
C GLU A 150 -25.43 12.40 4.29
N GLY A 151 -26.03 12.44 3.11
CA GLY A 151 -26.99 11.40 2.69
C GLY A 151 -26.35 10.01 2.63
N TYR A 152 -25.13 9.92 2.10
CA TYR A 152 -24.34 8.69 2.11
C TYR A 152 -24.03 8.19 3.53
N LEU A 153 -23.53 9.08 4.39
CA LEU A 153 -23.16 8.74 5.76
C LEU A 153 -24.39 8.35 6.60
N ASN A 154 -25.51 9.06 6.44
CA ASN A 154 -26.78 8.70 7.09
C ASN A 154 -27.29 7.32 6.64
N GLN A 155 -27.20 7.00 5.36
CA GLN A 155 -27.57 5.66 4.89
C GLN A 155 -26.73 4.56 5.56
N ARG A 156 -25.43 4.81 5.77
CA ARG A 156 -24.55 3.86 6.48
C ARG A 156 -24.91 3.76 7.96
N LEU A 157 -25.15 4.88 8.63
CA LEU A 157 -25.50 4.92 10.05
C LEU A 157 -26.85 4.29 10.33
N SER A 158 -27.83 4.43 9.44
CA SER A 158 -29.17 3.87 9.61
C SER A 158 -29.17 2.35 9.80
N SER A 159 -28.19 1.64 9.21
CA SER A 159 -28.05 0.19 9.37
C SER A 159 -27.74 -0.26 10.81
N ILE A 160 -27.30 0.67 11.66
CA ILE A 160 -26.99 0.44 13.08
C ILE A 160 -27.84 1.31 14.02
N GLY A 161 -28.90 1.91 13.48
CA GLY A 161 -29.85 2.71 14.26
C GLY A 161 -29.32 4.09 14.70
N LEU A 162 -28.35 4.65 13.98
CA LEU A 162 -27.76 5.97 14.21
C LEU A 162 -27.98 6.90 13.01
N ASP A 163 -27.80 8.20 13.27
CA ASP A 163 -27.72 9.26 12.27
C ASP A 163 -26.59 10.25 12.56
N LEU A 164 -26.32 11.15 11.62
CA LEU A 164 -25.23 12.14 11.75
C LEU A 164 -25.45 13.13 12.90
N ASP A 165 -26.72 13.52 13.14
CA ASP A 165 -27.01 14.47 14.20
C ASP A 165 -26.76 13.88 15.58
N GLN A 166 -27.03 12.60 15.75
CA GLN A 166 -26.68 11.86 16.98
C GLN A 166 -25.15 11.80 17.16
N LEU A 167 -24.38 11.52 16.06
CA LEU A 167 -22.91 11.55 16.13
C LEU A 167 -22.38 12.94 16.49
N ARG A 168 -22.89 13.98 15.85
CA ARG A 168 -22.49 15.38 16.09
C ARG A 168 -22.75 15.80 17.53
N LYS A 169 -23.93 15.50 18.06
CA LYS A 169 -24.30 15.76 19.47
C LYS A 169 -23.38 15.07 20.48
N GLN A 170 -22.74 13.97 20.08
CA GLN A 170 -21.78 13.23 20.90
C GLN A 170 -20.31 13.59 20.59
N GLY A 171 -20.06 14.74 19.92
CA GLY A 171 -18.72 15.18 19.57
C GLY A 171 -18.08 14.39 18.44
N GLY A 172 -18.87 13.80 17.54
CA GLY A 172 -18.39 13.08 16.37
C GLY A 172 -17.92 11.65 16.64
N VAL A 173 -18.06 11.15 17.87
CA VAL A 173 -17.67 9.77 18.23
C VAL A 173 -18.77 9.10 19.05
N VAL A 174 -19.19 7.93 18.60
CA VAL A 174 -20.12 7.08 19.36
C VAL A 174 -19.45 5.78 19.74
N ILE A 175 -19.34 5.54 21.03
CA ILE A 175 -18.82 4.28 21.57
C ILE A 175 -19.90 3.21 21.43
N GLN A 176 -19.55 2.10 20.79
CA GLN A 176 -20.43 0.96 20.62
C GLN A 176 -20.28 0.00 21.82
N LYS A 177 -21.40 -0.64 22.19
CA LYS A 177 -21.34 -1.75 23.13
C LYS A 177 -20.68 -2.94 22.43
N GLY A 178 -19.46 -3.27 22.83
CA GLY A 178 -18.73 -4.43 22.34
C GLY A 178 -18.39 -5.36 23.50
N LYS A 179 -18.37 -6.64 23.22
CA LYS A 179 -17.76 -7.62 24.12
C LYS A 179 -16.28 -7.79 23.72
N PRO A 180 -15.33 -7.80 24.66
CA PRO A 180 -13.98 -8.29 24.39
C PRO A 180 -14.04 -9.66 23.73
N TYR A 181 -13.15 -9.93 22.79
CA TYR A 181 -13.15 -11.17 21.99
C TYR A 181 -13.20 -12.46 22.84
N LEU A 182 -12.58 -12.46 24.02
CA LEU A 182 -12.54 -13.59 24.94
C LEU A 182 -13.58 -13.51 26.09
N ALA A 183 -14.43 -12.49 26.14
CA ALA A 183 -15.35 -12.29 27.28
C ALA A 183 -16.27 -13.49 27.54
N ASP A 184 -16.79 -14.11 26.50
CA ASP A 184 -17.66 -15.29 26.64
C ASP A 184 -16.85 -16.52 27.08
N PHE A 185 -15.62 -16.67 26.64
CA PHE A 185 -14.71 -17.73 27.11
C PHE A 185 -14.35 -17.55 28.58
N GLU A 186 -14.01 -16.33 28.99
CA GLU A 186 -13.69 -16.01 30.40
C GLU A 186 -14.89 -16.25 31.31
N ALA A 187 -16.11 -15.94 30.84
CA ALA A 187 -17.33 -16.07 31.63
C ALA A 187 -17.88 -17.50 31.67
N THR A 188 -17.78 -18.27 30.59
CA THR A 188 -18.51 -19.54 30.43
C THR A 188 -17.60 -20.73 30.05
N GLY A 189 -16.33 -20.50 29.75
CA GLY A 189 -15.42 -21.50 29.19
C GLY A 189 -15.76 -21.88 27.74
N ALA A 190 -16.72 -21.23 27.10
CA ALA A 190 -17.12 -21.50 25.74
C ALA A 190 -16.02 -21.09 24.74
N SER A 191 -15.61 -22.00 23.88
CA SER A 191 -14.53 -21.71 22.91
C SER A 191 -14.90 -20.57 21.96
N PRO A 192 -14.07 -19.52 21.86
CA PRO A 192 -14.29 -18.42 20.92
C PRO A 192 -13.85 -18.77 19.49
N PHE A 193 -13.22 -19.93 19.29
CA PHE A 193 -12.63 -20.29 18.00
C PHE A 193 -13.66 -20.94 17.07
N ASN A 194 -13.79 -20.37 15.86
CA ASN A 194 -14.63 -20.91 14.82
C ASN A 194 -13.84 -21.94 13.97
N THR A 195 -13.29 -22.94 14.64
CA THR A 195 -12.55 -24.06 14.06
C THR A 195 -13.31 -25.37 14.28
N PRO A 196 -13.10 -26.41 13.46
CA PRO A 196 -13.70 -27.72 13.68
C PRO A 196 -13.43 -28.31 15.07
N SER A 197 -12.22 -28.13 15.59
CA SER A 197 -11.81 -28.61 16.92
C SER A 197 -12.26 -27.71 18.06
N LYS A 198 -12.81 -26.52 17.77
CA LYS A 198 -13.10 -25.47 18.77
C LYS A 198 -11.88 -25.04 19.59
N LYS A 199 -10.67 -25.25 19.04
CA LYS A 199 -9.37 -24.87 19.62
C LYS A 199 -8.55 -24.14 18.57
N VAL A 200 -7.46 -23.51 18.98
CA VAL A 200 -6.43 -23.02 18.04
C VAL A 200 -5.86 -24.24 17.32
N GLU A 201 -5.96 -24.28 16.00
CA GLU A 201 -5.45 -25.35 15.18
C GLU A 201 -4.08 -24.99 14.62
N LEU A 202 -3.02 -25.55 15.19
CA LEU A 202 -1.65 -25.36 14.70
C LEU A 202 -1.41 -26.14 13.39
N TYR A 203 -1.99 -27.33 13.29
CA TYR A 203 -2.00 -28.14 12.07
C TYR A 203 -3.25 -27.83 11.23
N SER A 204 -3.06 -27.28 10.03
CA SER A 204 -4.18 -26.93 9.15
C SER A 204 -4.54 -28.07 8.20
N LYS A 205 -5.60 -28.81 8.53
CA LYS A 205 -6.15 -29.85 7.62
C LYS A 205 -6.59 -29.28 6.26
N ALA A 206 -7.04 -28.01 6.24
CA ALA A 206 -7.45 -27.33 5.01
C ALA A 206 -6.25 -27.07 4.08
N LEU A 207 -5.10 -26.64 4.63
CA LEU A 207 -3.87 -26.48 3.86
C LEU A 207 -3.37 -27.82 3.33
N ALA A 208 -3.34 -28.86 4.18
CA ALA A 208 -2.97 -30.20 3.75
C ALA A 208 -3.85 -30.72 2.61
N GLY A 209 -5.17 -30.55 2.72
CA GLY A 209 -6.13 -30.93 1.68
C GLY A 209 -5.99 -30.15 0.36
N ALA A 210 -5.40 -28.96 0.41
CA ALA A 210 -5.08 -28.13 -0.76
C ALA A 210 -3.65 -28.36 -1.29
N GLY A 211 -2.91 -29.34 -0.75
CA GLY A 211 -1.54 -29.67 -1.20
C GLY A 211 -0.44 -28.79 -0.63
N PHE A 212 -0.74 -27.95 0.38
CA PHE A 212 0.26 -27.13 1.07
C PHE A 212 0.77 -27.80 2.35
N LYS A 213 1.92 -27.34 2.85
CA LYS A 213 2.42 -27.75 4.16
C LYS A 213 1.42 -27.34 5.25
N PRO A 214 0.91 -28.26 6.07
CA PRO A 214 -0.10 -27.98 7.09
C PRO A 214 0.45 -27.21 8.31
N LEU A 215 1.76 -27.25 8.51
CA LEU A 215 2.52 -26.51 9.51
C LEU A 215 3.52 -25.60 8.81
N PRO A 216 3.72 -24.36 9.28
CA PRO A 216 4.79 -23.53 8.77
C PRO A 216 6.14 -24.11 9.17
N GLU A 217 7.02 -24.27 8.20
CA GLU A 217 8.40 -24.67 8.40
C GLU A 217 9.32 -23.50 8.02
N TYR A 218 10.43 -23.34 8.74
CA TYR A 218 11.41 -22.35 8.39
C TYR A 218 12.14 -22.75 7.11
N GLU A 219 12.08 -21.89 6.11
CA GLU A 219 12.88 -21.99 4.89
C GLU A 219 13.87 -20.82 4.86
N PRO A 220 15.18 -21.07 4.82
CA PRO A 220 16.16 -20.00 4.80
C PRO A 220 16.02 -19.18 3.51
N SER A 221 16.04 -17.87 3.65
CA SER A 221 16.07 -16.99 2.48
C SER A 221 17.43 -17.10 1.76
N ALA A 222 17.42 -16.95 0.44
CA ALA A 222 18.66 -16.95 -0.36
C ALA A 222 19.69 -15.94 0.22
N GLU A 223 20.95 -16.37 0.29
CA GLU A 223 22.03 -15.49 0.76
C GLU A 223 22.42 -14.47 -0.31
N PRO A 224 22.90 -13.26 0.09
CA PRO A 224 23.40 -12.29 -0.84
C PRO A 224 24.59 -12.86 -1.65
N PRO A 225 24.66 -12.62 -2.96
CA PRO A 225 25.86 -12.92 -3.74
C PRO A 225 27.10 -12.19 -3.19
N ALA A 226 28.29 -12.69 -3.49
CA ALA A 226 29.53 -12.05 -3.07
C ALA A 226 29.58 -10.57 -3.50
N GLY A 227 29.89 -9.68 -2.56
CA GLY A 227 29.93 -8.23 -2.79
C GLY A 227 28.57 -7.52 -2.73
N PHE A 228 27.48 -8.27 -2.52
CA PHE A 228 26.13 -7.71 -2.35
C PHE A 228 25.68 -7.79 -0.89
N PHE A 229 24.73 -6.94 -0.55
CA PHE A 229 24.02 -6.89 0.72
C PHE A 229 22.53 -7.13 0.47
N ARG A 230 21.85 -7.79 1.39
CA ARG A 230 20.38 -7.87 1.37
C ARG A 230 19.78 -6.46 1.55
N LEU A 231 18.96 -6.05 0.61
CA LEU A 231 18.24 -4.78 0.71
C LEU A 231 17.08 -4.93 1.67
N LEU A 232 17.15 -4.22 2.78
CA LEU A 232 16.04 -4.01 3.71
C LEU A 232 15.52 -2.59 3.53
N TYR A 233 14.21 -2.44 3.62
CA TYR A 233 13.57 -1.14 3.63
C TYR A 233 12.40 -1.15 4.62
N GLY A 234 12.01 0.03 5.08
CA GLY A 234 10.97 0.16 6.08
C GLY A 234 10.50 1.59 6.26
N ARG A 235 9.76 1.81 7.33
CA ARG A 235 9.12 3.08 7.63
C ARG A 235 10.04 4.02 8.40
N SER A 236 9.80 5.32 8.23
CA SER A 236 10.30 6.37 9.12
C SER A 236 9.23 6.71 10.16
N PRO A 237 9.59 7.16 11.35
CA PRO A 237 8.63 7.79 12.27
C PRO A 237 8.12 9.14 11.76
N VAL A 238 8.84 9.78 10.83
CA VAL A 238 8.50 11.09 10.25
C VAL A 238 7.57 10.96 9.06
N HIS A 239 7.82 9.98 8.18
CA HIS A 239 7.11 9.88 6.89
C HIS A 239 6.23 8.64 6.77
N THR A 240 5.09 8.83 6.09
CA THR A 240 4.16 7.75 5.76
C THR A 240 4.34 7.32 4.31
N PHE A 241 5.02 6.17 4.11
CA PHE A 241 5.28 5.61 2.76
C PHE A 241 5.84 6.68 1.79
N ALA A 242 5.38 6.70 0.55
CA ALA A 242 5.72 7.69 -0.48
C ALA A 242 4.71 8.86 -0.56
N ARG A 243 4.12 9.27 0.59
CA ARG A 243 3.00 10.22 0.61
C ARG A 243 3.34 11.58 1.22
N THR A 244 4.25 11.62 2.15
CA THR A 244 4.43 12.80 3.01
C THR A 244 5.76 13.53 2.82
N GLN A 245 6.64 13.07 1.94
CA GLN A 245 7.95 13.67 1.68
C GLN A 245 7.84 15.11 1.12
N ASN A 246 6.70 15.43 0.50
CA ASN A 246 6.43 16.78 -0.01
C ASN A 246 5.75 17.70 1.02
N THR A 247 5.36 17.20 2.20
CA THR A 247 4.74 17.98 3.28
C THR A 247 5.81 18.87 3.94
N PRO A 248 5.64 20.22 3.99
CA PRO A 248 6.70 21.14 4.42
C PRO A 248 7.33 20.78 5.75
N VAL A 249 6.54 20.69 6.81
CA VAL A 249 7.02 20.41 8.18
C VAL A 249 7.73 19.06 8.30
N LEU A 250 7.21 18.03 7.62
CA LEU A 250 7.82 16.68 7.66
C LEU A 250 9.10 16.63 6.81
N HIS A 251 9.13 17.37 5.70
CA HIS A 251 10.32 17.51 4.87
C HIS A 251 11.47 18.20 5.63
N GLU A 252 11.19 19.23 6.43
CA GLU A 252 12.20 19.87 7.28
C GLU A 252 12.81 18.92 8.29
N LEU A 253 12.01 18.01 8.86
CA LEU A 253 12.50 17.01 9.83
C LEU A 253 13.34 15.91 9.17
N GLN A 254 12.99 15.49 7.96
CA GLN A 254 13.71 14.46 7.22
C GLN A 254 13.61 14.71 5.71
N PRO A 255 14.49 15.54 5.12
CA PRO A 255 14.44 15.88 3.71
C PRO A 255 14.87 14.73 2.78
N GLU A 256 15.73 13.83 3.24
CA GLU A 256 16.26 12.70 2.47
C GLU A 256 16.34 11.44 3.34
N ASN A 257 16.42 10.28 2.70
CA ASN A 257 16.81 9.05 3.37
C ASN A 257 18.32 8.84 3.31
N ALA A 258 18.81 7.91 4.13
CA ALA A 258 20.18 7.44 4.11
C ALA A 258 20.21 5.92 4.01
N VAL A 259 21.26 5.35 3.43
CA VAL A 259 21.50 3.91 3.47
C VAL A 259 22.26 3.57 4.75
N TRP A 260 21.67 2.73 5.60
CA TRP A 260 22.32 2.24 6.79
C TRP A 260 23.22 1.07 6.42
N VAL A 261 24.47 1.17 6.83
CA VAL A 261 25.49 0.15 6.58
C VAL A 261 26.13 -0.20 7.92
N ASN A 262 26.34 -1.49 8.17
CA ASN A 262 27.06 -1.91 9.37
C ASN A 262 28.48 -1.28 9.41
N GLU A 263 28.90 -0.79 10.58
CA GLU A 263 30.19 -0.08 10.73
C GLU A 263 31.37 -0.91 10.25
N ALA A 264 31.42 -2.20 10.59
CA ALA A 264 32.50 -3.08 10.14
C ALA A 264 32.44 -3.31 8.63
N ALA A 265 31.26 -3.38 8.03
CA ALA A 265 31.11 -3.48 6.58
C ALA A 265 31.51 -2.17 5.89
N ALA A 266 31.08 -1.01 6.42
CA ALA A 266 31.50 0.30 5.91
C ALA A 266 33.01 0.47 5.96
N TYR A 267 33.63 0.10 7.08
CA TYR A 267 35.11 0.13 7.21
C TYR A 267 35.82 -0.73 6.15
N ARG A 268 35.36 -1.99 5.95
CA ARG A 268 35.95 -2.88 4.91
C ARG A 268 35.80 -2.33 3.50
N LEU A 269 34.72 -1.59 3.22
CA LEU A 269 34.47 -0.93 1.93
C LEU A 269 35.16 0.43 1.82
N GLY A 270 35.83 0.90 2.88
CA GLY A 270 36.45 2.21 2.98
C GLY A 270 35.44 3.36 2.95
N LEU A 271 34.14 3.11 3.26
CA LEU A 271 33.08 4.12 3.26
C LEU A 271 33.02 4.85 4.61
N LYS A 272 32.80 6.16 4.55
CA LYS A 272 32.60 7.02 5.73
C LYS A 272 31.15 7.44 5.87
N GLY A 273 30.72 7.74 7.08
CA GLY A 273 29.42 8.33 7.33
C GLY A 273 29.25 9.67 6.60
N GLY A 274 28.13 9.87 5.95
CA GLY A 274 27.83 11.04 5.13
C GLY A 274 28.32 10.96 3.67
N GLU A 275 29.22 10.04 3.34
CA GLU A 275 29.67 9.81 1.95
C GLU A 275 28.48 9.38 1.08
N ARG A 276 28.40 9.84 -0.15
CA ARG A 276 27.30 9.48 -1.06
C ARG A 276 27.70 8.29 -1.93
N VAL A 277 26.74 7.38 -2.10
CA VAL A 277 26.90 6.15 -2.89
C VAL A 277 25.68 5.93 -3.77
N TRP A 278 25.89 5.26 -4.88
CA TRP A 278 24.82 4.62 -5.65
C TRP A 278 24.57 3.21 -5.13
N LEU A 279 23.32 2.82 -5.08
CA LEU A 279 22.92 1.43 -4.88
C LEU A 279 22.62 0.82 -6.25
N GLU A 280 23.23 -0.33 -6.54
CA GLU A 280 22.96 -1.11 -7.75
C GLU A 280 22.53 -2.51 -7.33
N ASN A 281 21.37 -2.93 -7.81
CA ASN A 281 20.86 -4.25 -7.49
C ASN A 281 21.49 -5.36 -8.36
N GLN A 282 21.15 -6.62 -8.08
CA GLN A 282 21.67 -7.80 -8.78
C GLN A 282 21.28 -7.86 -10.28
N ASP A 283 20.33 -7.05 -10.72
CA ASP A 283 19.85 -6.96 -12.10
C ASP A 283 20.34 -5.68 -12.80
N GLY A 284 21.25 -4.92 -12.17
CA GLY A 284 21.83 -3.69 -12.70
C GLY A 284 20.99 -2.43 -12.52
N ALA A 285 19.83 -2.52 -11.85
CA ALA A 285 19.02 -1.35 -11.55
C ALA A 285 19.70 -0.48 -10.48
N ARG A 286 19.66 0.84 -10.68
CA ARG A 286 20.35 1.82 -9.81
C ARG A 286 19.37 2.80 -9.16
N SER A 287 19.72 3.18 -7.94
CA SER A 287 19.05 4.25 -7.21
C SER A 287 20.05 5.02 -6.34
N GLY A 288 19.93 6.33 -6.30
CA GLY A 288 20.86 7.21 -5.59
C GLY A 288 21.12 8.50 -6.35
N PRO A 289 22.16 9.26 -5.99
CA PRO A 289 23.08 8.98 -4.88
C PRO A 289 22.40 9.17 -3.52
N ILE A 290 22.83 8.40 -2.52
CA ILE A 290 22.29 8.39 -1.15
C ILE A 290 23.41 8.45 -0.12
N ALA A 291 23.22 9.17 0.98
CA ALA A 291 24.21 9.27 2.03
C ALA A 291 24.36 7.97 2.83
N VAL A 292 25.57 7.57 3.15
CA VAL A 292 25.88 6.43 4.03
C VAL A 292 25.67 6.82 5.49
N LYS A 293 24.93 6.00 6.23
CA LYS A 293 24.84 6.03 7.67
C LYS A 293 25.50 4.78 8.24
N ALA A 294 26.76 4.89 8.62
CA ALA A 294 27.46 3.81 9.32
C ALA A 294 26.87 3.63 10.72
N THR A 295 26.50 2.40 11.10
CA THR A 295 25.83 2.12 12.38
C THR A 295 25.94 0.65 12.76
N PRO A 296 26.12 0.32 14.05
CA PRO A 296 26.11 -1.07 14.54
C PRO A 296 24.69 -1.68 14.57
N ARG A 297 23.64 -0.90 14.30
CA ARG A 297 22.23 -1.31 14.43
C ARG A 297 21.70 -2.14 13.27
N ILE A 298 22.56 -2.54 12.34
CA ILE A 298 22.20 -3.41 11.19
C ILE A 298 23.21 -4.54 11.06
N ARG A 299 22.76 -5.70 10.59
CA ARG A 299 23.60 -6.87 10.33
C ARG A 299 24.64 -6.55 9.25
N PRO A 300 25.85 -7.19 9.31
CA PRO A 300 26.93 -6.94 8.33
C PRO A 300 26.62 -7.38 6.90
N ASP A 301 25.65 -8.25 6.69
CA ASP A 301 25.19 -8.79 5.39
C ASP A 301 23.98 -8.04 4.81
N CYS A 302 23.50 -7.00 5.50
CA CYS A 302 22.33 -6.23 5.13
C CYS A 302 22.63 -4.74 4.98
N VAL A 303 21.86 -4.05 4.15
CA VAL A 303 21.70 -2.60 4.17
C VAL A 303 20.23 -2.24 4.34
N TYR A 304 19.93 -1.09 4.93
CA TYR A 304 18.58 -0.62 5.15
C TYR A 304 18.41 0.81 4.64
N MET A 305 17.28 1.09 4.05
CA MET A 305 16.87 2.46 3.70
C MET A 305 15.40 2.71 4.01
N VAL A 306 15.05 3.97 4.26
CA VAL A 306 13.65 4.36 4.46
C VAL A 306 12.95 4.37 3.10
N HIS A 307 11.79 3.70 3.04
CA HIS A 307 10.93 3.64 1.86
C HIS A 307 10.29 4.99 1.54
N GLY A 308 10.04 5.23 0.26
CA GLY A 308 9.20 6.31 -0.23
C GLY A 308 9.93 7.60 -0.59
N PHE A 309 11.24 7.59 -0.72
CA PHE A 309 12.06 8.69 -1.25
C PHE A 309 12.47 8.46 -2.72
N GLY A 310 13.15 9.42 -3.31
CA GLY A 310 13.63 9.34 -4.68
C GLY A 310 12.52 9.50 -5.71
N HIS A 311 11.60 10.44 -5.46
CA HIS A 311 10.53 10.81 -6.38
C HIS A 311 11.06 11.42 -7.67
N ASP A 312 10.50 11.02 -8.80
CA ASP A 312 10.80 11.56 -10.12
C ASP A 312 9.77 12.63 -10.57
N ALA A 313 8.67 12.82 -9.83
CA ALA A 313 7.60 13.75 -10.16
C ALA A 313 8.00 15.21 -9.89
N PRO A 314 8.17 16.07 -10.92
CA PRO A 314 8.56 17.49 -10.73
C PRO A 314 7.53 18.30 -9.91
N GLY A 315 6.25 17.90 -9.97
CA GLY A 315 5.18 18.54 -9.20
C GLY A 315 5.29 18.36 -7.69
N LEU A 316 6.09 17.38 -7.23
CA LEU A 316 6.43 17.21 -5.81
C LEU A 316 7.65 18.07 -5.47
N SER A 317 7.49 19.39 -5.46
CA SER A 317 8.59 20.38 -5.45
C SER A 317 9.63 20.22 -4.34
N ARG A 318 9.26 19.61 -3.20
CA ARG A 318 10.20 19.33 -2.10
C ARG A 318 10.78 17.94 -2.18
N ALA A 319 9.97 16.95 -2.60
CA ALA A 319 10.37 15.54 -2.64
C ALA A 319 11.09 15.13 -3.91
N HIS A 320 10.92 15.89 -5.01
CA HIS A 320 11.55 15.60 -6.30
C HIS A 320 13.06 15.52 -6.20
N GLY A 321 13.65 14.41 -6.65
CA GLY A 321 15.09 14.17 -6.65
C GLY A 321 15.73 14.06 -5.26
N LYS A 322 14.95 13.95 -4.18
CA LYS A 322 15.48 13.85 -2.82
C LYS A 322 15.63 12.41 -2.38
N GLY A 323 16.87 12.04 -1.98
CA GLY A 323 17.20 10.70 -1.54
C GLY A 323 17.13 9.66 -2.66
N ALA A 324 17.04 8.38 -2.28
CA ALA A 324 16.99 7.26 -3.20
C ALA A 324 15.69 6.44 -3.03
N SER A 325 15.20 5.91 -4.15
CA SER A 325 14.02 5.04 -4.17
C SER A 325 14.42 3.58 -4.03
N ASP A 326 13.93 2.92 -2.99
CA ASP A 326 14.02 1.46 -2.84
C ASP A 326 13.19 0.72 -3.91
N ALA A 327 12.07 1.31 -4.35
CA ALA A 327 11.21 0.73 -5.38
C ALA A 327 11.94 0.53 -6.72
N LYS A 328 12.88 1.43 -7.09
CA LYS A 328 13.73 1.28 -8.28
C LYS A 328 14.66 0.07 -8.19
N LEU A 329 15.00 -0.38 -6.97
CA LEU A 329 15.87 -1.52 -6.71
C LEU A 329 15.13 -2.84 -6.53
N GLN A 330 13.80 -2.81 -6.44
CA GLN A 330 12.94 -3.98 -6.25
C GLN A 330 12.52 -4.55 -7.61
N THR A 331 13.45 -5.23 -8.30
CA THR A 331 13.18 -5.84 -9.61
C THR A 331 12.62 -7.26 -9.49
N ARG A 332 12.79 -7.91 -8.35
CA ARG A 332 12.32 -9.27 -8.07
C ARG A 332 11.37 -9.29 -6.89
N TYR A 333 10.44 -10.23 -6.92
CA TYR A 333 9.54 -10.54 -5.81
C TYR A 333 9.18 -12.02 -5.82
N ALA A 334 8.82 -12.55 -4.66
CA ALA A 334 8.27 -13.89 -4.51
C ALA A 334 6.81 -13.79 -4.11
N LEU A 335 5.92 -14.44 -4.83
CA LEU A 335 4.50 -14.49 -4.48
C LEU A 335 4.22 -15.68 -3.57
N ASP A 336 3.58 -15.42 -2.45
CA ASP A 336 3.05 -16.46 -1.59
C ASP A 336 1.87 -17.17 -2.28
N PRO A 337 1.93 -18.48 -2.52
CA PRO A 337 0.88 -19.19 -3.25
C PRO A 337 -0.42 -19.34 -2.45
N ILE A 338 -0.38 -19.14 -1.14
CA ILE A 338 -1.53 -19.27 -0.24
C ILE A 338 -2.30 -17.95 -0.21
N SER A 339 -1.61 -16.84 0.05
CA SER A 339 -2.21 -15.54 0.27
C SER A 339 -2.10 -14.57 -0.90
N GLY A 340 -1.18 -14.80 -1.85
CA GLY A 340 -0.83 -13.84 -2.90
C GLY A 340 0.01 -12.65 -2.39
N GLY A 341 0.50 -12.72 -1.15
CA GLY A 341 1.39 -11.70 -0.60
C GLY A 341 2.72 -11.66 -1.34
N ALA A 342 3.25 -10.45 -1.59
CA ALA A 342 4.52 -10.27 -2.27
C ALA A 342 5.68 -10.18 -1.28
N GLY A 343 6.59 -11.13 -1.33
CA GLY A 343 7.88 -11.10 -0.63
C GLY A 343 8.89 -10.30 -1.45
N LEU A 344 9.18 -9.06 -1.03
CA LEU A 344 10.05 -8.14 -1.75
C LEU A 344 11.51 -8.15 -1.26
N ARG A 345 11.79 -8.79 -0.10
CA ARG A 345 13.15 -8.84 0.49
C ARG A 345 14.04 -9.91 -0.15
N VAL A 346 13.88 -10.11 -1.44
CA VAL A 346 14.65 -11.01 -2.32
C VAL A 346 15.57 -10.24 -3.26
N ASN A 347 15.77 -8.94 -2.96
CA ASN A 347 16.66 -8.07 -3.72
C ASN A 347 17.93 -7.80 -2.93
N PHE A 348 19.04 -7.77 -3.65
CA PHE A 348 20.38 -7.54 -3.13
C PHE A 348 20.99 -6.34 -3.83
N VAL A 349 21.81 -5.58 -3.12
CA VAL A 349 22.46 -4.38 -3.68
C VAL A 349 23.95 -4.33 -3.32
N LYS A 350 24.75 -3.75 -4.20
CA LYS A 350 26.10 -3.31 -3.90
C LYS A 350 26.15 -1.78 -3.81
N LEU A 351 27.11 -1.27 -3.06
CA LEU A 351 27.35 0.15 -2.90
C LEU A 351 28.47 0.60 -3.85
N ILE A 352 28.19 1.60 -4.67
CA ILE A 352 29.12 2.15 -5.65
C ILE A 352 29.35 3.62 -5.28
N ARG A 353 30.62 4.03 -5.09
CA ARG A 353 30.94 5.43 -4.78
C ARG A 353 30.48 6.35 -5.90
N GLU A 354 30.04 7.52 -5.52
CA GLU A 354 29.84 8.61 -6.45
C GLU A 354 31.23 9.11 -6.87
N THR A 355 31.58 8.95 -8.13
CA THR A 355 32.85 9.40 -8.72
C THR A 355 32.79 10.86 -9.10
#